data_aafa149aef2b13f54e08d1853fbf15db
#
_entry.id   aafa149aef2b13f54e08d1853fbf15db
#
_cell.length_a   1.000
_cell.length_b   1.000
_cell.length_c   1.000
_cell.angle_alpha   90.00
_cell.angle_beta   90.00
_cell.angle_gamma   90.00
#
_symmetry.space_group_name_H-M   'P 1'
#
loop_
_entity.id
_entity.type
_entity.pdbx_description
1 polymer ?
#
loop_
_entity_poly.entity_id
_entity_poly.type
_entity_poly.pdbx_seq_one_letter_code
_entity_poly.pdbx_strand_id
1 'polypeptide(L)'
;MFPLILPAWRKPVLAALLVILVLALTACQRPRSKQTPSTVDVVTLNLWHDKQDWPHRQDMIVAELKTLAPDVIVLQEVLQDAALPNQAQVLASRLGYQYRFFSADAPQQARRYGNAILVKGAIEQSREVKLAPLDDYRNAGWVRTTVHGIPLNVYVTHLHYKPEGGAIRAEQIGGVLALIDETAGDAPSIIGGDFNTRSDTPELAPLRVRFLEAYSEAHAGVDTNTPVHTTLNTHLGHPAIRIDHVFAQRDAFRVVDADIILDQSDAKGAWPSDHYGVRVRLARAAD
;
A
#
# COMPACT_ATOMS: atom_id res chain seq x y z
N MET A 1 46.74 -66.82 -31.13
CA MET A 1 45.54 -66.11 -30.71
C MET A 1 45.45 -66.26 -29.18
N PHE A 2 46.01 -65.36 -28.45
CA PHE A 2 46.05 -65.43 -26.97
C PHE A 2 44.95 -64.43 -26.38
N PRO A 3 44.13 -64.90 -25.47
CA PRO A 3 43.15 -63.99 -24.83
C PRO A 3 43.83 -63.09 -23.85
N LEU A 4 43.56 -61.78 -23.96
CA LEU A 4 43.98 -60.73 -22.95
C LEU A 4 43.13 -60.96 -21.71
N ILE A 5 43.77 -61.49 -20.66
CA ILE A 5 43.16 -61.51 -19.31
C ILE A 5 43.41 -60.15 -18.63
N LEU A 6 42.42 -59.34 -18.49
CA LEU A 6 42.48 -58.09 -17.72
C LEU A 6 42.56 -58.39 -16.20
N PRO A 7 43.46 -57.76 -15.44
CA PRO A 7 43.64 -58.06 -14.02
C PRO A 7 42.43 -57.65 -13.20
N ALA A 8 42.00 -58.54 -12.29
CA ALA A 8 40.79 -58.49 -11.47
C ALA A 8 40.66 -57.28 -10.49
N TRP A 9 41.74 -56.51 -10.34
CA TRP A 9 41.76 -55.38 -9.41
C TRP A 9 41.16 -54.06 -9.94
N ARG A 10 40.83 -53.95 -11.20
CA ARG A 10 40.18 -52.76 -11.80
C ARG A 10 38.69 -52.66 -11.58
N LYS A 11 38.00 -53.71 -11.17
CA LYS A 11 36.53 -53.74 -10.99
C LYS A 11 36.04 -52.95 -9.75
N PRO A 12 36.69 -52.92 -8.57
CA PRO A 12 36.21 -52.20 -7.41
C PRO A 12 36.35 -50.67 -7.55
N VAL A 13 37.29 -50.15 -8.34
CA VAL A 13 37.53 -48.71 -8.50
C VAL A 13 36.42 -48.03 -9.32
N LEU A 14 35.92 -48.73 -10.35
CA LEU A 14 34.81 -48.21 -11.18
C LEU A 14 33.49 -48.15 -10.39
N ALA A 15 33.23 -49.17 -9.54
CA ALA A 15 32.04 -49.21 -8.70
C ALA A 15 32.07 -48.10 -7.60
N ALA A 16 33.26 -47.87 -7.02
CA ALA A 16 33.42 -46.81 -6.02
C ALA A 16 33.25 -45.41 -6.60
N LEU A 17 33.75 -45.16 -7.83
CA LEU A 17 33.56 -43.87 -8.52
C LEU A 17 32.11 -43.62 -8.92
N LEU A 18 31.37 -44.67 -9.30
CA LEU A 18 29.93 -44.53 -9.65
C LEU A 18 29.09 -44.22 -8.40
N VAL A 19 29.39 -44.80 -7.24
CA VAL A 19 28.69 -44.55 -5.98
C VAL A 19 28.99 -43.14 -5.45
N ILE A 20 30.21 -42.64 -5.59
CA ILE A 20 30.56 -41.27 -5.21
C ILE A 20 29.88 -40.26 -6.12
N LEU A 21 29.75 -40.53 -7.42
CA LEU A 21 29.05 -39.64 -8.36
C LEU A 21 27.54 -39.58 -8.09
N VAL A 22 26.90 -40.70 -7.74
CA VAL A 22 25.49 -40.76 -7.39
C VAL A 22 25.22 -40.05 -6.05
N LEU A 23 26.12 -40.19 -5.05
CA LEU A 23 26.00 -39.48 -3.78
C LEU A 23 26.23 -37.97 -3.93
N ALA A 24 27.09 -37.53 -4.86
CA ALA A 24 27.29 -36.11 -5.14
C ALA A 24 26.08 -35.46 -5.84
N LEU A 25 25.34 -36.20 -6.67
CA LEU A 25 24.12 -35.74 -7.33
C LEU A 25 22.91 -35.64 -6.37
N THR A 26 22.86 -36.48 -5.33
CA THR A 26 21.78 -36.43 -4.33
C THR A 26 22.03 -35.37 -3.26
N ALA A 27 23.27 -34.94 -3.03
CA ALA A 27 23.61 -33.92 -2.04
C ALA A 27 23.27 -32.47 -2.46
N CYS A 28 22.91 -32.22 -3.74
CA CYS A 28 22.56 -30.89 -4.25
C CYS A 28 21.07 -30.55 -4.25
N GLN A 29 20.20 -31.43 -3.79
CA GLN A 29 18.81 -31.05 -3.53
C GLN A 29 18.71 -30.43 -2.11
N ARG A 30 19.17 -29.17 -1.98
CA ARG A 30 18.75 -28.34 -0.84
C ARG A 30 17.22 -28.38 -0.82
N PRO A 31 16.58 -28.75 0.31
CA PRO A 31 15.14 -28.61 0.41
C PRO A 31 14.82 -27.14 0.08
N ARG A 32 13.98 -26.93 -0.96
CA ARG A 32 13.39 -25.60 -1.19
C ARG A 32 12.72 -25.25 0.12
N SER A 33 13.33 -24.35 0.91
CA SER A 33 12.65 -23.76 2.04
C SER A 33 11.33 -23.25 1.46
N LYS A 34 10.21 -23.65 2.06
CA LYS A 34 8.93 -22.99 1.78
C LYS A 34 9.14 -21.54 2.17
N GLN A 35 9.57 -20.70 1.22
CA GLN A 35 9.58 -19.26 1.44
C GLN A 35 8.14 -18.90 1.74
N THR A 36 7.90 -18.43 2.96
CA THR A 36 6.65 -17.76 3.28
C THR A 36 6.47 -16.69 2.21
N PRO A 37 5.32 -16.65 1.51
CA PRO A 37 5.12 -15.65 0.48
C PRO A 37 5.43 -14.28 1.08
N SER A 38 6.29 -13.50 0.42
CA SER A 38 6.57 -12.14 0.86
C SER A 38 5.27 -11.35 0.79
N THR A 39 4.84 -10.84 1.92
CA THR A 39 3.64 -9.98 2.02
C THR A 39 4.06 -8.52 1.95
N VAL A 40 3.14 -7.66 1.52
CA VAL A 40 3.25 -6.21 1.56
C VAL A 40 2.17 -5.69 2.49
N ASP A 41 2.57 -5.00 3.55
CA ASP A 41 1.67 -4.32 4.47
C ASP A 41 1.50 -2.85 4.04
N VAL A 42 0.25 -2.43 3.82
CA VAL A 42 -0.13 -1.10 3.33
C VAL A 42 -1.08 -0.44 4.32
N VAL A 43 -0.85 0.83 4.59
CA VAL A 43 -1.76 1.66 5.40
C VAL A 43 -2.20 2.86 4.59
N THR A 44 -3.49 3.22 4.62
CA THR A 44 -4.01 4.54 4.22
C THR A 44 -4.55 5.27 5.44
N LEU A 45 -4.30 6.58 5.51
CA LEU A 45 -4.78 7.45 6.59
C LEU A 45 -4.95 8.89 6.10
N ASN A 46 -6.15 9.45 6.26
CA ASN A 46 -6.37 10.89 6.19
C ASN A 46 -5.88 11.52 7.51
N LEU A 47 -4.98 12.53 7.42
CA LEU A 47 -4.32 13.12 8.60
C LEU A 47 -5.17 14.18 9.31
N TRP A 48 -6.27 14.65 8.69
CA TRP A 48 -7.00 15.81 9.21
C TRP A 48 -6.12 17.05 9.37
N HIS A 49 -5.20 17.22 8.48
CA HIS A 49 -4.14 18.26 8.45
C HIS A 49 -3.68 18.72 9.86
N ASP A 50 -3.67 20.00 10.20
CA ASP A 50 -3.19 20.54 11.48
C ASP A 50 -4.31 20.80 12.50
N LYS A 51 -5.52 20.25 12.31
CA LYS A 51 -6.63 20.44 13.24
C LYS A 51 -6.32 19.93 14.65
N GLN A 52 -6.97 20.54 15.64
CA GLN A 52 -6.77 20.21 17.05
C GLN A 52 -5.29 20.32 17.47
N ASP A 53 -4.85 19.50 18.42
CA ASP A 53 -3.46 19.38 18.85
C ASP A 53 -2.68 18.45 17.91
N TRP A 54 -2.27 18.95 16.74
CA TRP A 54 -1.51 18.18 15.77
C TRP A 54 -0.23 17.54 16.36
N PRO A 55 0.62 18.23 17.14
CA PRO A 55 1.79 17.60 17.76
C PRO A 55 1.45 16.35 18.56
N HIS A 56 0.39 16.39 19.36
CA HIS A 56 -0.06 15.23 20.13
C HIS A 56 -0.64 14.12 19.24
N ARG A 57 -1.50 14.48 18.27
CA ARG A 57 -2.04 13.52 17.30
C ARG A 57 -0.93 12.84 16.49
N GLN A 58 0.09 13.61 16.10
CA GLN A 58 1.27 13.09 15.42
C GLN A 58 1.99 12.03 16.26
N ASP A 59 2.13 12.25 17.58
CA ASP A 59 2.74 11.27 18.47
C ASP A 59 1.95 9.97 18.55
N MET A 60 0.61 10.04 18.60
CA MET A 60 -0.27 8.89 18.58
C MET A 60 -0.14 8.11 17.27
N ILE A 61 -0.18 8.80 16.12
CA ILE A 61 -0.02 8.20 14.78
C ILE A 61 1.35 7.49 14.66
N VAL A 62 2.43 8.16 15.09
CA VAL A 62 3.77 7.57 15.04
C VAL A 62 3.90 6.35 15.94
N ALA A 63 3.30 6.36 17.14
CA ALA A 63 3.35 5.22 18.05
C ALA A 63 2.70 3.98 17.43
N GLU A 64 1.50 4.13 16.87
CA GLU A 64 0.78 3.04 16.22
C GLU A 64 1.52 2.54 14.98
N LEU A 65 1.92 3.44 14.07
CA LEU A 65 2.63 3.07 12.84
C LEU A 65 4.00 2.43 13.10
N LYS A 66 4.68 2.76 14.21
CA LYS A 66 5.91 2.05 14.64
C LYS A 66 5.60 0.62 15.05
N THR A 67 4.51 0.38 15.74
CA THR A 67 4.09 -0.95 16.19
C THR A 67 3.69 -1.82 14.99
N LEU A 68 2.90 -1.28 14.07
CA LEU A 68 2.45 -1.98 12.87
C LEU A 68 3.58 -2.17 11.85
N ALA A 69 4.50 -1.22 11.78
CA ALA A 69 5.63 -1.19 10.85
C ALA A 69 5.22 -1.56 9.41
N PRO A 70 4.21 -0.91 8.77
CA PRO A 70 3.79 -1.22 7.42
C PRO A 70 4.91 -0.97 6.41
N ASP A 71 4.85 -1.57 5.23
CA ASP A 71 5.86 -1.34 4.18
C ASP A 71 5.59 -0.06 3.40
N VAL A 72 4.31 0.29 3.28
CA VAL A 72 3.79 1.44 2.54
C VAL A 72 2.76 2.17 3.38
N ILE A 73 2.84 3.50 3.40
CA ILE A 73 1.83 4.37 4.01
C ILE A 73 1.42 5.40 2.97
N VAL A 74 0.13 5.54 2.72
CA VAL A 74 -0.44 6.59 1.88
C VAL A 74 -1.25 7.54 2.76
N LEU A 75 -0.98 8.84 2.63
CA LEU A 75 -1.54 9.87 3.50
C LEU A 75 -2.33 10.88 2.68
N GLN A 76 -3.46 11.32 3.21
CA GLN A 76 -4.27 12.39 2.68
C GLN A 76 -4.28 13.56 3.67
N GLU A 77 -4.68 14.73 3.20
CA GLU A 77 -4.71 15.97 3.98
C GLU A 77 -3.36 16.35 4.62
N VAL A 78 -2.28 16.04 3.92
CA VAL A 78 -0.93 16.45 4.32
C VAL A 78 -0.77 17.95 4.12
N LEU A 79 -0.41 18.66 5.18
CA LEU A 79 -0.21 20.11 5.19
C LEU A 79 1.26 20.46 5.46
N GLN A 80 1.70 21.55 4.86
CA GLN A 80 2.85 22.35 5.28
C GLN A 80 2.51 23.82 5.16
N ASP A 81 3.16 24.67 5.97
CA ASP A 81 3.17 26.12 5.80
C ASP A 81 4.46 26.73 6.40
N ALA A 82 4.51 28.06 6.52
CA ALA A 82 5.70 28.74 7.03
C ALA A 82 6.06 28.37 8.50
N ALA A 83 5.08 27.94 9.30
CA ALA A 83 5.27 27.57 10.71
C ALA A 83 5.17 26.06 10.94
N LEU A 84 4.60 25.32 9.97
CA LEU A 84 4.38 23.87 10.04
C LEU A 84 5.27 23.15 9.00
N PRO A 85 6.30 22.41 9.43
CA PRO A 85 7.03 21.54 8.53
C PRO A 85 6.08 20.53 7.86
N ASN A 86 6.43 20.08 6.65
CA ASN A 86 5.62 19.09 5.94
C ASN A 86 5.34 17.87 6.82
N GLN A 87 4.06 17.60 7.09
CA GLN A 87 3.64 16.54 8.01
C GLN A 87 4.15 15.16 7.58
N ALA A 88 4.12 14.85 6.27
CA ALA A 88 4.61 13.58 5.75
C ALA A 88 6.14 13.45 5.91
N GLN A 89 6.89 14.55 5.74
CA GLN A 89 8.34 14.58 5.97
C GLN A 89 8.66 14.24 7.43
N VAL A 90 7.95 14.85 8.37
CA VAL A 90 8.17 14.62 9.80
C VAL A 90 7.84 13.16 10.17
N LEU A 91 6.70 12.65 9.71
CA LEU A 91 6.31 11.25 9.91
C LEU A 91 7.34 10.30 9.32
N ALA A 92 7.76 10.50 8.08
CA ALA A 92 8.76 9.69 7.40
C ALA A 92 10.10 9.67 8.17
N SER A 93 10.57 10.84 8.62
CA SER A 93 11.80 10.95 9.42
C SER A 93 11.70 10.18 10.74
N ARG A 94 10.57 10.28 11.45
CA ARG A 94 10.35 9.61 12.73
C ARG A 94 10.19 8.09 12.62
N LEU A 95 9.71 7.63 11.45
CA LEU A 95 9.48 6.20 11.17
C LEU A 95 10.65 5.54 10.43
N GLY A 96 11.57 6.33 9.85
CA GLY A 96 12.68 5.80 9.04
C GLY A 96 12.26 5.42 7.61
N TYR A 97 11.33 6.16 7.01
CA TYR A 97 10.82 5.93 5.67
C TYR A 97 11.35 6.98 4.68
N GLN A 98 11.37 6.62 3.39
CA GLN A 98 11.40 7.58 2.29
C GLN A 98 9.99 8.12 2.05
N TYR A 99 9.87 9.36 1.56
CA TYR A 99 8.54 9.94 1.27
C TYR A 99 8.53 10.72 -0.04
N ARG A 100 7.32 10.86 -0.60
CA ARG A 100 7.01 11.80 -1.68
C ARG A 100 5.71 12.52 -1.35
N PHE A 101 5.75 13.85 -1.40
CA PHE A 101 4.59 14.72 -1.22
C PHE A 101 4.09 15.21 -2.58
N PHE A 102 2.77 15.17 -2.78
CA PHE A 102 2.07 15.56 -4.00
C PHE A 102 1.04 16.63 -3.65
N SER A 103 1.02 17.74 -4.41
CA SER A 103 0.16 18.88 -4.10
C SER A 103 -0.25 19.60 -5.37
N ALA A 104 -1.53 19.97 -5.47
CA ALA A 104 -2.02 20.83 -6.52
C ALA A 104 -1.46 22.27 -6.43
N ASP A 105 -0.92 22.66 -5.25
CA ASP A 105 -0.30 23.96 -5.03
C ASP A 105 1.07 24.05 -5.71
N ALA A 106 1.45 25.26 -6.12
CA ALA A 106 2.76 25.48 -6.73
C ALA A 106 3.91 25.19 -5.73
N PRO A 107 5.03 24.60 -6.18
CA PRO A 107 6.15 24.23 -5.30
C PRO A 107 6.73 25.39 -4.47
N GLN A 108 6.58 26.62 -4.95
CA GLN A 108 7.10 27.85 -4.31
C GLN A 108 6.19 28.40 -3.22
N GLN A 109 4.95 27.92 -3.11
CA GLN A 109 4.04 28.34 -2.06
C GLN A 109 4.48 27.80 -0.70
N ALA A 110 4.49 28.67 0.32
CA ALA A 110 4.81 28.24 1.68
C ALA A 110 3.75 27.26 2.21
N ARG A 111 2.46 27.60 2.00
CA ARG A 111 1.35 26.72 2.37
C ARG A 111 1.03 25.81 1.19
N ARG A 112 1.15 24.50 1.42
CA ARG A 112 0.81 23.47 0.44
C ARG A 112 0.03 22.35 1.12
N TYR A 113 -1.02 21.92 0.45
CA TYR A 113 -1.92 20.86 0.91
C TYR A 113 -1.99 19.76 -0.14
N GLY A 114 -2.05 18.51 0.30
CA GLY A 114 -2.11 17.39 -0.66
C GLY A 114 -2.00 16.02 -0.03
N ASN A 115 -1.40 15.11 -0.79
CA ASN A 115 -1.27 13.71 -0.44
C ASN A 115 0.21 13.31 -0.33
N ALA A 116 0.51 12.19 0.32
CA ALA A 116 1.87 11.67 0.36
C ALA A 116 1.90 10.14 0.32
N ILE A 117 3.03 9.62 -0.13
CA ILE A 117 3.38 8.20 -0.06
C ILE A 117 4.68 8.08 0.72
N LEU A 118 4.69 7.21 1.73
CA LEU A 118 5.86 6.83 2.50
C LEU A 118 6.15 5.35 2.25
N VAL A 119 7.42 4.99 2.06
CA VAL A 119 7.84 3.61 1.82
C VAL A 119 9.11 3.29 2.61
N LYS A 120 9.26 2.04 3.06
CA LYS A 120 10.50 1.57 3.67
C LYS A 120 11.64 1.47 2.66
N GLY A 121 11.31 1.17 1.41
CA GLY A 121 12.26 1.06 0.30
C GLY A 121 12.65 2.43 -0.29
N ALA A 122 13.49 2.39 -1.32
CA ALA A 122 13.83 3.57 -2.11
C ALA A 122 12.66 3.96 -3.02
N ILE A 123 12.44 5.26 -3.20
CA ILE A 123 11.56 5.79 -4.23
C ILE A 123 12.37 5.92 -5.52
N GLU A 124 12.11 5.06 -6.49
CA GLU A 124 12.85 4.97 -7.75
C GLU A 124 12.36 6.02 -8.76
N GLN A 125 11.04 6.20 -8.83
CA GLN A 125 10.38 7.15 -9.71
C GLN A 125 9.15 7.73 -9.01
N SER A 126 8.71 8.91 -9.45
CA SER A 126 7.46 9.52 -8.96
C SER A 126 6.85 10.43 -10.00
N ARG A 127 5.53 10.54 -9.99
CA ARG A 127 4.74 11.46 -10.83
C ARG A 127 3.49 11.89 -10.09
N GLU A 128 2.98 13.06 -10.42
CA GLU A 128 1.67 13.53 -9.97
C GLU A 128 0.87 14.07 -11.15
N VAL A 129 -0.45 14.05 -11.01
CA VAL A 129 -1.39 14.69 -11.92
C VAL A 129 -2.45 15.42 -11.12
N LYS A 130 -2.85 16.60 -11.59
CA LYS A 130 -4.05 17.27 -11.08
C LYS A 130 -5.27 16.60 -11.69
N LEU A 131 -6.27 16.33 -10.85
CA LEU A 131 -7.53 15.72 -11.27
C LEU A 131 -8.54 16.79 -11.66
N ALA A 132 -9.29 16.55 -12.72
CA ALA A 132 -10.37 17.44 -13.12
C ALA A 132 -11.62 17.25 -12.22
N PRO A 133 -12.40 18.32 -11.99
CA PRO A 133 -12.15 19.70 -12.42
C PRO A 133 -10.98 20.32 -11.64
N LEU A 134 -10.15 21.13 -12.30
CA LEU A 134 -8.88 21.61 -11.71
C LEU A 134 -9.06 22.57 -10.54
N ASP A 135 -10.21 23.21 -10.41
CA ASP A 135 -10.60 24.08 -9.31
C ASP A 135 -11.05 23.33 -8.06
N ASP A 136 -11.18 22.00 -8.12
CA ASP A 136 -11.45 21.13 -6.94
C ASP A 136 -10.18 20.83 -6.13
N TYR A 137 -9.01 21.24 -6.61
CA TYR A 137 -7.70 21.07 -5.94
C TYR A 137 -7.35 19.60 -5.60
N ARG A 138 -7.87 18.65 -6.37
CA ARG A 138 -7.56 17.22 -6.19
C ARG A 138 -6.40 16.79 -7.07
N ASN A 139 -5.62 15.85 -6.57
CA ASN A 139 -4.50 15.25 -7.31
C ASN A 139 -4.41 13.75 -7.06
N ALA A 140 -3.71 13.08 -7.95
CA ALA A 140 -3.21 11.73 -7.72
C ALA A 140 -1.68 11.73 -7.81
N GLY A 141 -1.04 11.00 -6.89
CA GLY A 141 0.39 10.79 -6.86
C GLY A 141 0.75 9.34 -7.08
N TRP A 142 1.92 9.10 -7.66
CA TRP A 142 2.48 7.78 -7.90
C TRP A 142 3.95 7.73 -7.51
N VAL A 143 4.37 6.58 -6.97
CA VAL A 143 5.76 6.19 -6.83
C VAL A 143 6.00 4.78 -7.34
N ARG A 144 7.20 4.54 -7.92
CA ARG A 144 7.78 3.23 -8.11
C ARG A 144 8.74 2.95 -6.97
N THR A 145 8.62 1.77 -6.37
CA THR A 145 9.47 1.32 -5.27
C THR A 145 9.68 -0.20 -5.35
N THR A 146 10.60 -0.72 -4.56
CA THR A 146 10.78 -2.16 -4.38
C THR A 146 10.59 -2.51 -2.90
N VAL A 147 9.66 -3.42 -2.60
CA VAL A 147 9.34 -3.91 -1.25
C VAL A 147 9.62 -5.41 -1.19
N HIS A 148 10.50 -5.85 -0.28
CA HIS A 148 10.89 -7.27 -0.15
C HIS A 148 11.32 -7.93 -1.46
N GLY A 149 11.97 -7.15 -2.36
CA GLY A 149 12.38 -7.61 -3.69
C GLY A 149 11.26 -7.60 -4.74
N ILE A 150 10.07 -7.14 -4.41
CA ILE A 150 8.92 -7.02 -5.33
C ILE A 150 8.88 -5.58 -5.85
N PRO A 151 9.08 -5.34 -7.17
CA PRO A 151 8.79 -4.04 -7.77
C PRO A 151 7.30 -3.71 -7.59
N LEU A 152 7.00 -2.47 -7.20
CA LEU A 152 5.65 -2.07 -6.81
C LEU A 152 5.34 -0.66 -7.28
N ASN A 153 4.14 -0.46 -7.83
CA ASN A 153 3.54 0.85 -8.03
C ASN A 153 2.61 1.17 -6.88
N VAL A 154 2.79 2.32 -6.27
CA VAL A 154 1.89 2.82 -5.24
C VAL A 154 1.29 4.13 -5.71
N TYR A 155 -0.03 4.21 -5.64
CA TYR A 155 -0.80 5.40 -5.99
C TYR A 155 -1.53 5.92 -4.75
N VAL A 156 -1.65 7.24 -4.65
CA VAL A 156 -2.43 7.93 -3.63
C VAL A 156 -3.38 8.92 -4.28
N THR A 157 -4.60 9.01 -3.75
CA THR A 157 -5.56 10.04 -4.15
C THR A 157 -6.40 10.50 -2.97
N HIS A 158 -7.03 11.66 -3.10
CA HIS A 158 -8.09 12.16 -2.24
C HIS A 158 -9.13 12.81 -3.16
N LEU A 159 -10.31 12.17 -3.29
CA LEU A 159 -11.31 12.58 -4.27
C LEU A 159 -12.25 13.67 -3.72
N HIS A 160 -13.14 14.16 -4.57
CA HIS A 160 -14.14 15.17 -4.25
C HIS A 160 -15.01 14.76 -3.07
N TYR A 161 -15.21 15.69 -2.10
CA TYR A 161 -15.76 15.35 -0.78
C TYR A 161 -17.27 15.43 -0.68
N LYS A 162 -17.97 16.19 -1.57
CA LYS A 162 -19.42 16.37 -1.43
C LYS A 162 -20.16 15.08 -1.77
N PRO A 163 -21.18 14.69 -0.97
CA PRO A 163 -21.95 13.46 -1.21
C PRO A 163 -22.55 13.38 -2.61
N GLU A 164 -23.08 14.49 -3.12
CA GLU A 164 -23.68 14.61 -4.46
C GLU A 164 -22.67 14.61 -5.60
N GLY A 165 -21.37 14.64 -5.30
CA GLY A 165 -20.26 14.77 -6.26
C GLY A 165 -19.89 13.49 -7.04
N GLY A 166 -20.78 12.50 -7.17
CA GLY A 166 -20.47 11.23 -7.85
C GLY A 166 -19.93 11.39 -9.27
N ALA A 167 -20.47 12.34 -10.05
CA ALA A 167 -19.99 12.61 -11.40
C ALA A 167 -18.56 13.18 -11.41
N ILE A 168 -18.23 14.05 -10.45
CA ILE A 168 -16.88 14.62 -10.29
C ILE A 168 -15.92 13.50 -9.89
N ARG A 169 -16.26 12.65 -8.90
CA ARG A 169 -15.43 11.50 -8.52
C ARG A 169 -15.21 10.54 -9.68
N ALA A 170 -16.24 10.29 -10.51
CA ALA A 170 -16.09 9.46 -11.71
C ALA A 170 -15.05 10.03 -12.69
N GLU A 171 -15.06 11.35 -12.93
CA GLU A 171 -14.06 12.04 -13.77
C GLU A 171 -12.64 11.92 -13.13
N GLN A 172 -12.55 12.15 -11.81
CA GLN A 172 -11.29 12.02 -11.07
C GLN A 172 -10.73 10.60 -11.11
N ILE A 173 -11.58 9.58 -11.00
CA ILE A 173 -11.18 8.17 -11.17
C ILE A 173 -10.65 7.92 -12.59
N GLY A 174 -11.24 8.51 -13.60
CA GLY A 174 -10.71 8.49 -14.98
C GLY A 174 -9.27 9.00 -15.03
N GLY A 175 -8.97 10.12 -14.35
CA GLY A 175 -7.62 10.68 -14.23
C GLY A 175 -6.65 9.76 -13.47
N VAL A 176 -7.09 9.11 -12.39
CA VAL A 176 -6.28 8.11 -11.65
C VAL A 176 -5.96 6.92 -12.55
N LEU A 177 -6.94 6.38 -13.27
CA LEU A 177 -6.73 5.25 -14.19
C LEU A 177 -5.79 5.61 -15.35
N ALA A 178 -5.88 6.82 -15.90
CA ALA A 178 -4.96 7.31 -16.92
C ALA A 178 -3.51 7.37 -16.40
N LEU A 179 -3.30 7.88 -15.16
CA LEU A 179 -1.99 7.88 -14.53
C LEU A 179 -1.45 6.45 -14.35
N ILE A 180 -2.29 5.51 -13.97
CA ILE A 180 -1.92 4.08 -13.84
C ILE A 180 -1.50 3.53 -15.21
N ASP A 181 -2.28 3.77 -16.26
CA ASP A 181 -1.99 3.26 -17.61
C ASP A 181 -0.67 3.80 -18.16
N GLU A 182 -0.30 5.05 -17.80
CA GLU A 182 0.94 5.67 -18.21
C GLU A 182 2.18 5.22 -17.42
N THR A 183 2.00 4.76 -16.18
CA THR A 183 3.14 4.55 -15.25
C THR A 183 3.31 3.12 -14.76
N ALA A 184 2.29 2.27 -14.83
CA ALA A 184 2.33 0.94 -14.19
C ALA A 184 3.41 0.02 -14.80
N GLY A 185 3.57 -0.02 -16.13
CA GLY A 185 4.44 -1.00 -16.78
C GLY A 185 4.07 -2.42 -16.32
N ASP A 186 5.07 -3.27 -16.09
CA ASP A 186 4.87 -4.67 -15.68
C ASP A 186 4.80 -4.87 -14.15
N ALA A 187 5.02 -3.81 -13.35
CA ALA A 187 4.97 -3.95 -11.91
C ALA A 187 3.54 -3.83 -11.38
N PRO A 188 3.17 -4.64 -10.38
CA PRO A 188 1.85 -4.61 -9.78
C PRO A 188 1.54 -3.28 -9.10
N SER A 189 0.26 -2.94 -9.04
CA SER A 189 -0.23 -1.65 -8.60
C SER A 189 -1.12 -1.77 -7.35
N ILE A 190 -0.94 -0.83 -6.42
CA ILE A 190 -1.77 -0.62 -5.24
C ILE A 190 -2.20 0.85 -5.22
N ILE A 191 -3.46 1.11 -4.92
CA ILE A 191 -4.03 2.45 -4.80
C ILE A 191 -4.58 2.59 -3.38
N GLY A 192 -4.15 3.61 -2.65
CA GLY A 192 -4.75 3.95 -1.35
C GLY A 192 -5.26 5.38 -1.34
N GLY A 193 -6.25 5.66 -0.52
CA GLY A 193 -6.74 7.04 -0.39
C GLY A 193 -8.07 7.18 0.29
N ASP A 194 -8.45 8.45 0.45
CA ASP A 194 -9.79 8.90 0.78
C ASP A 194 -10.57 9.12 -0.53
N PHE A 195 -11.49 8.20 -0.80
CA PHE A 195 -12.31 8.25 -2.02
C PHE A 195 -13.58 9.06 -1.83
N ASN A 196 -13.87 9.49 -0.60
CA ASN A 196 -15.08 10.25 -0.24
C ASN A 196 -16.39 9.59 -0.70
N THR A 197 -16.37 8.28 -0.86
CA THR A 197 -17.53 7.46 -1.23
C THR A 197 -17.33 6.00 -0.83
N ARG A 198 -18.41 5.24 -0.74
CA ARG A 198 -18.36 3.80 -0.45
C ARG A 198 -17.76 3.03 -1.63
N SER A 199 -17.13 1.91 -1.35
CA SER A 199 -16.45 1.09 -2.36
C SER A 199 -17.39 0.48 -3.43
N ASP A 200 -18.68 0.37 -3.13
CA ASP A 200 -19.70 -0.24 -4.01
C ASP A 200 -20.38 0.75 -4.96
N THR A 201 -20.09 2.05 -4.85
CA THR A 201 -20.73 3.09 -5.66
C THR A 201 -20.40 2.98 -7.15
N PRO A 202 -21.29 3.46 -8.05
CA PRO A 202 -21.08 3.36 -9.49
C PRO A 202 -19.80 4.05 -9.99
N GLU A 203 -19.42 5.19 -9.41
CA GLU A 203 -18.23 5.94 -9.79
C GLU A 203 -16.92 5.16 -9.60
N LEU A 204 -16.86 4.22 -8.64
CA LEU A 204 -15.71 3.35 -8.41
C LEU A 204 -15.77 2.04 -9.24
N ALA A 205 -16.83 1.80 -10.01
CA ALA A 205 -16.94 0.58 -10.82
C ALA A 205 -15.74 0.36 -11.77
N PRO A 206 -15.18 1.38 -12.46
CA PRO A 206 -14.00 1.18 -13.31
C PRO A 206 -12.78 0.67 -12.57
N LEU A 207 -12.56 1.06 -11.30
CA LEU A 207 -11.47 0.51 -10.47
C LEU A 207 -11.71 -0.97 -10.18
N ARG A 208 -12.91 -1.37 -9.80
CA ARG A 208 -13.26 -2.75 -9.45
C ARG A 208 -13.10 -3.75 -10.60
N VAL A 209 -13.03 -3.30 -11.84
CA VAL A 209 -12.70 -4.17 -12.99
C VAL A 209 -11.27 -4.72 -12.87
N ARG A 210 -10.33 -3.87 -12.44
CA ARG A 210 -8.88 -4.16 -12.44
C ARG A 210 -8.34 -4.46 -11.03
N PHE A 211 -9.01 -4.01 -10.00
CA PHE A 211 -8.54 -4.04 -8.62
C PHE A 211 -9.55 -4.71 -7.69
N LEU A 212 -9.05 -5.35 -6.65
CA LEU A 212 -9.81 -5.79 -5.48
C LEU A 212 -9.89 -4.62 -4.49
N GLU A 213 -11.07 -4.32 -3.96
CA GLU A 213 -11.14 -3.47 -2.76
C GLU A 213 -10.79 -4.36 -1.57
N ALA A 214 -9.62 -4.09 -0.98
CA ALA A 214 -8.95 -5.07 -0.14
C ALA A 214 -9.67 -5.32 1.19
N TYR A 215 -10.31 -4.29 1.78
CA TYR A 215 -11.04 -4.49 3.03
C TYR A 215 -12.28 -5.37 2.83
N SER A 216 -13.06 -5.12 1.79
CA SER A 216 -14.23 -5.96 1.45
C SER A 216 -13.82 -7.40 1.06
N GLU A 217 -12.68 -7.55 0.39
CA GLU A 217 -12.17 -8.87 0.02
C GLU A 217 -11.73 -9.68 1.24
N ALA A 218 -11.06 -9.05 2.23
CA ALA A 218 -10.68 -9.69 3.49
C ALA A 218 -11.90 -10.11 4.32
N HIS A 219 -13.02 -9.40 4.17
CA HIS A 219 -14.27 -9.63 4.89
C HIS A 219 -15.34 -10.24 3.98
N ALA A 220 -14.95 -11.14 3.09
CA ALA A 220 -15.86 -11.77 2.13
C ALA A 220 -17.06 -12.42 2.84
N GLY A 221 -18.29 -12.13 2.34
CA GLY A 221 -19.53 -12.59 2.93
C GLY A 221 -20.08 -11.71 4.07
N VAL A 222 -19.38 -10.62 4.43
CA VAL A 222 -19.84 -9.62 5.40
C VAL A 222 -20.23 -8.34 4.65
N ASP A 223 -21.30 -7.69 5.06
CA ASP A 223 -21.63 -6.35 4.57
C ASP A 223 -20.72 -5.31 5.23
N THR A 224 -19.62 -4.96 4.56
CA THR A 224 -18.65 -3.98 5.03
C THR A 224 -19.09 -2.53 4.86
N ASN A 225 -20.33 -2.29 4.44
CA ASN A 225 -20.94 -0.95 4.38
C ASN A 225 -21.81 -0.62 5.61
N THR A 226 -21.72 -1.44 6.65
CA THR A 226 -22.39 -1.19 7.93
C THR A 226 -21.56 -0.27 8.82
N PRO A 227 -22.18 0.41 9.81
CA PRO A 227 -21.51 1.38 10.68
C PRO A 227 -20.28 0.86 11.43
N VAL A 228 -20.21 -0.45 11.72
CA VAL A 228 -19.06 -1.04 12.44
C VAL A 228 -17.77 -1.09 11.61
N HIS A 229 -17.88 -0.88 10.29
CA HIS A 229 -16.75 -0.85 9.37
C HIS A 229 -16.41 0.59 8.91
N THR A 230 -16.83 1.61 9.67
CA THR A 230 -16.59 3.01 9.32
C THR A 230 -15.10 3.35 9.33
N THR A 231 -14.68 4.24 8.42
CA THR A 231 -13.39 4.92 8.51
C THR A 231 -13.53 6.38 8.96
N LEU A 232 -14.74 6.88 9.14
CA LEU A 232 -14.98 8.18 9.73
C LEU A 232 -15.19 8.07 11.24
N ASN A 233 -14.60 8.98 11.98
CA ASN A 233 -14.67 9.01 13.43
C ASN A 233 -16.03 9.53 13.92
N THR A 234 -16.91 8.60 14.25
CA THR A 234 -18.27 8.92 14.73
C THR A 234 -18.29 9.64 16.08
N HIS A 235 -17.24 9.53 16.89
CA HIS A 235 -17.10 10.25 18.17
C HIS A 235 -16.85 11.75 17.98
N LEU A 236 -16.42 12.14 16.77
CA LEU A 236 -16.29 13.55 16.37
C LEU A 236 -17.50 14.06 15.58
N GLY A 237 -18.60 13.29 15.54
CA GLY A 237 -19.86 13.68 14.92
C GLY A 237 -19.94 13.36 13.41
N HIS A 238 -18.98 12.62 12.86
CA HIS A 238 -19.05 12.17 11.46
C HIS A 238 -20.03 11.01 11.27
N PRO A 239 -20.58 10.81 10.06
CA PRO A 239 -21.43 9.68 9.77
C PRO A 239 -20.61 8.36 9.81
N ALA A 240 -21.27 7.27 10.21
CA ALA A 240 -20.66 5.95 10.22
C ALA A 240 -20.63 5.37 8.79
N ILE A 241 -19.58 5.67 8.04
CA ILE A 241 -19.39 5.28 6.64
C ILE A 241 -17.90 5.00 6.38
N ARG A 242 -17.60 4.00 5.52
CA ARG A 242 -16.23 3.71 5.06
C ARG A 242 -16.00 4.36 3.70
N ILE A 243 -15.06 5.29 3.66
CA ILE A 243 -14.70 6.08 2.48
C ILE A 243 -13.20 6.06 2.16
N ASP A 244 -12.40 5.55 3.10
CA ASP A 244 -10.97 5.30 2.90
C ASP A 244 -10.77 3.85 2.43
N HIS A 245 -10.05 3.68 1.33
CA HIS A 245 -9.92 2.38 0.68
C HIS A 245 -8.47 2.09 0.26
N VAL A 246 -8.15 0.80 0.21
CA VAL A 246 -6.98 0.27 -0.47
C VAL A 246 -7.46 -0.68 -1.57
N PHE A 247 -7.08 -0.37 -2.80
CA PHE A 247 -7.33 -1.20 -3.97
C PHE A 247 -6.03 -1.89 -4.40
N ALA A 248 -6.05 -3.21 -4.53
CA ALA A 248 -4.91 -4.03 -4.96
C ALA A 248 -5.18 -4.66 -6.32
N GLN A 249 -4.20 -4.64 -7.23
CA GLN A 249 -4.35 -5.21 -8.57
C GLN A 249 -4.74 -6.69 -8.49
N ARG A 250 -5.86 -7.05 -9.14
CA ARG A 250 -6.56 -8.34 -9.00
C ARG A 250 -5.69 -9.54 -9.32
N ASP A 251 -4.97 -9.49 -10.44
CA ASP A 251 -4.19 -10.61 -10.94
C ASP A 251 -2.79 -10.71 -10.29
N ALA A 252 -2.42 -9.70 -9.50
CA ALA A 252 -1.11 -9.59 -8.87
C ALA A 252 -1.11 -9.89 -7.37
N PHE A 253 -2.25 -9.68 -6.72
CA PHE A 253 -2.35 -9.79 -5.26
C PHE A 253 -3.53 -10.66 -4.83
N ARG A 254 -3.32 -11.34 -3.70
CA ARG A 254 -4.34 -11.92 -2.84
C ARG A 254 -4.35 -11.16 -1.52
N VAL A 255 -5.52 -10.77 -1.05
CA VAL A 255 -5.67 -10.15 0.27
C VAL A 255 -5.54 -11.24 1.34
N VAL A 256 -4.69 -10.99 2.32
CA VAL A 256 -4.45 -11.89 3.46
C VAL A 256 -5.28 -11.46 4.65
N ASP A 257 -5.30 -10.14 4.90
CA ASP A 257 -5.91 -9.52 6.08
C ASP A 257 -6.16 -8.03 5.84
N ALA A 258 -7.15 -7.45 6.51
CA ALA A 258 -7.41 -6.02 6.51
C ALA A 258 -8.12 -5.59 7.79
N ASP A 259 -7.64 -4.50 8.40
CA ASP A 259 -8.12 -3.97 9.66
C ASP A 259 -8.39 -2.46 9.57
N ILE A 260 -9.34 -1.98 10.38
CA ILE A 260 -9.44 -0.57 10.76
C ILE A 260 -8.47 -0.36 11.92
N ILE A 261 -7.68 0.70 11.85
CA ILE A 261 -6.63 1.05 12.81
C ILE A 261 -6.74 2.53 13.22
N LEU A 262 -6.05 2.94 14.28
CA LEU A 262 -6.10 4.33 14.79
C LEU A 262 -7.54 4.75 15.18
N ASP A 263 -8.34 3.77 15.60
CA ASP A 263 -9.76 3.87 15.94
C ASP A 263 -10.01 4.01 17.45
N GLN A 264 -8.96 4.34 18.21
CA GLN A 264 -9.02 4.54 19.66
C GLN A 264 -8.54 5.94 20.03
N SER A 265 -9.25 6.57 20.96
CA SER A 265 -8.76 7.77 21.64
C SER A 265 -7.71 7.42 22.70
N ASP A 266 -6.89 8.38 23.06
CA ASP A 266 -6.04 8.27 24.24
C ASP A 266 -6.85 8.39 25.55
N ALA A 267 -6.17 8.24 26.69
CA ALA A 267 -6.79 8.36 28.01
C ALA A 267 -7.39 9.76 28.32
N LYS A 268 -7.06 10.76 27.53
CA LYS A 268 -7.58 12.13 27.64
C LYS A 268 -8.71 12.42 26.65
N GLY A 269 -9.09 11.45 25.82
CA GLY A 269 -10.12 11.56 24.80
C GLY A 269 -9.65 12.23 23.50
N ALA A 270 -8.33 12.38 23.28
CA ALA A 270 -7.79 12.85 22.02
C ALA A 270 -7.78 11.72 20.99
N TRP A 271 -8.12 12.04 19.73
CA TRP A 271 -8.16 11.10 18.61
C TRP A 271 -7.00 11.36 17.66
N PRO A 272 -6.42 10.31 17.02
CA PRO A 272 -5.35 10.48 16.05
C PRO A 272 -5.76 11.32 14.85
N SER A 273 -7.00 11.13 14.36
CA SER A 273 -7.60 11.84 13.23
C SER A 273 -9.12 11.83 13.36
N ASP A 274 -9.81 12.59 12.50
CA ASP A 274 -11.24 12.47 12.26
C ASP A 274 -11.56 11.33 11.29
N HIS A 275 -10.53 10.67 10.76
CA HIS A 275 -10.60 9.38 10.06
C HIS A 275 -9.87 8.29 10.85
N TYR A 276 -10.34 7.05 10.72
CA TYR A 276 -9.60 5.86 11.09
C TYR A 276 -8.77 5.39 9.89
N GLY A 277 -7.61 4.82 10.15
CA GLY A 277 -6.78 4.24 9.10
C GLY A 277 -7.29 2.88 8.64
N VAL A 278 -6.94 2.48 7.42
CA VAL A 278 -7.13 1.12 6.92
C VAL A 278 -5.77 0.49 6.70
N ARG A 279 -5.51 -0.64 7.36
CA ARG A 279 -4.35 -1.49 7.13
C ARG A 279 -4.76 -2.68 6.29
N VAL A 280 -3.92 -3.04 5.32
CA VAL A 280 -4.12 -4.20 4.46
C VAL A 280 -2.82 -4.99 4.33
N ARG A 281 -2.89 -6.32 4.45
CA ARG A 281 -1.80 -7.22 4.14
C ARG A 281 -2.08 -7.96 2.85
N LEU A 282 -1.16 -7.85 1.90
CA LEU A 282 -1.24 -8.42 0.57
C LEU A 282 -0.15 -9.48 0.38
N ALA A 283 -0.50 -10.64 -0.15
CA ALA A 283 0.47 -11.61 -0.67
C ALA A 283 0.46 -11.56 -2.20
N ARG A 284 1.62 -11.84 -2.83
CA ARG A 284 1.63 -12.06 -4.28
C ARG A 284 0.68 -13.20 -4.63
N ALA A 285 -0.11 -13.01 -5.68
CA ALA A 285 -0.81 -14.13 -6.29
C ALA A 285 0.25 -15.15 -6.73
N ALA A 286 0.00 -16.44 -6.46
CA ALA A 286 0.89 -17.51 -6.97
C ALA A 286 0.73 -17.55 -8.49
N ASP A 287 1.88 -17.63 -9.18
CA ASP A 287 1.94 -17.91 -10.62
C ASP A 287 1.35 -19.30 -10.94
#